data_eabab0bdbc3265dc4a9c2d2757d291fc
#
_entry.id   eabab0bdbc3265dc4a9c2d2757d291fc
#
_cell.length_a   1.000
_cell.length_b   1.000
_cell.length_c   1.000
_cell.angle_alpha   90.00
_cell.angle_beta   90.00
_cell.angle_gamma   90.00
#
_symmetry.space_group_name_H-M   'P 1'
#
loop_
_entity.id
_entity.type
_entity.pdbx_description
1 polymer ?
#
loop_
_entity_poly.entity_id
_entity_poly.type
_entity_poly.pdbx_seq_one_letter_code
_entity_poly.pdbx_strand_id
1 'polypeptide(L)'
;ARSSYDKEYQDILTTVDQAYWQIVSIAAKKKLAENYAELLTRMQKEVDAAVNAGMATKSDALSIKVKVNEANMMKTKATNGLVLAKMLLCKEIGLDLNSDIMLADENAEEIPLPEMREKKAMDEVLADRPETRSLDLAAKIYDQKVRVARADMMPKVALTAGYLFTNPTTSNGITNKWGGTFSVGVAVNVPIFHGMEATQKTRKAKAEAALYRSQYQDACEMITLQVTQLEKQMEEAMEKVAMAESNLDSAEENLRMAASGVKNGAVTTNTALSAHSAWLQAHSEYIDAGIEARMVNVNLMKAEGEMK
;
A
#
# COMPACT_ATOMS: atom_id res chain seq x y z
N ALA A 1 -17.13 4.53 12.36
CA ALA A 1 -16.33 3.55 13.11
C ALA A 1 -16.01 2.31 12.26
N ARG A 2 -17.03 1.55 11.76
CA ARG A 2 -16.79 0.33 10.97
C ARG A 2 -16.01 0.61 9.68
N SER A 3 -16.44 1.59 8.88
CA SER A 3 -15.73 1.94 7.64
C SER A 3 -14.30 2.43 7.87
N SER A 4 -14.02 3.09 9.00
CA SER A 4 -12.65 3.49 9.35
C SER A 4 -11.79 2.28 9.74
N TYR A 5 -12.38 1.29 10.41
CA TYR A 5 -11.72 0.02 10.70
C TYR A 5 -11.41 -0.75 9.41
N ASP A 6 -12.40 -0.88 8.52
CA ASP A 6 -12.25 -1.59 7.25
C ASP A 6 -11.13 -0.95 6.39
N LYS A 7 -11.04 0.39 6.39
CA LYS A 7 -9.95 1.11 5.72
C LYS A 7 -8.59 0.79 6.32
N GLU A 8 -8.45 0.91 7.64
CA GLU A 8 -7.17 0.63 8.33
C GLU A 8 -6.73 -0.82 8.11
N TYR A 9 -7.68 -1.75 8.13
CA TYR A 9 -7.43 -3.15 7.85
C TYR A 9 -6.87 -3.36 6.42
N GLN A 10 -7.48 -2.72 5.41
CA GLN A 10 -6.99 -2.76 4.03
C GLN A 10 -5.60 -2.10 3.88
N ASP A 11 -5.35 -1.01 4.60
CA ASP A 11 -4.05 -0.33 4.61
C ASP A 11 -2.96 -1.23 5.18
N ILE A 12 -3.22 -1.93 6.28
CA ILE A 12 -2.29 -2.91 6.88
C ILE A 12 -2.04 -4.08 5.94
N LEU A 13 -3.09 -4.70 5.37
CA LEU A 13 -2.93 -5.80 4.41
C LEU A 13 -2.05 -5.38 3.22
N THR A 14 -2.31 -4.20 2.66
CA THR A 14 -1.49 -3.66 1.56
C THR A 14 -0.03 -3.51 1.96
N THR A 15 0.23 -2.98 3.16
CA THR A 15 1.60 -2.78 3.67
C THR A 15 2.32 -4.12 3.85
N VAL A 16 1.63 -5.12 4.38
CA VAL A 16 2.18 -6.48 4.56
C VAL A 16 2.48 -7.14 3.21
N ASP A 17 1.56 -7.07 2.24
CA ASP A 17 1.76 -7.61 0.89
C ASP A 17 2.93 -6.92 0.18
N GLN A 18 3.03 -5.61 0.29
CA GLN A 18 4.15 -4.85 -0.27
C GLN A 18 5.49 -5.26 0.38
N ALA A 19 5.54 -5.39 1.70
CA ALA A 19 6.71 -5.87 2.41
C ALA A 19 7.08 -7.31 2.00
N TYR A 20 6.08 -8.17 1.80
CA TYR A 20 6.26 -9.55 1.32
C TYR A 20 6.96 -9.58 -0.05
N TRP A 21 6.42 -8.88 -1.05
CA TRP A 21 6.99 -8.86 -2.39
C TRP A 21 8.35 -8.15 -2.45
N GLN A 22 8.58 -7.18 -1.58
CA GLN A 22 9.89 -6.56 -1.43
C GLN A 22 10.95 -7.56 -0.92
N ILE A 23 10.60 -8.43 0.04
CA ILE A 23 11.49 -9.49 0.52
C ILE A 23 11.78 -10.48 -0.62
N VAL A 24 10.77 -10.90 -1.37
CA VAL A 24 10.93 -11.80 -2.52
C VAL A 24 11.88 -11.19 -3.56
N SER A 25 11.72 -9.88 -3.88
CA SER A 25 12.65 -9.15 -4.76
C SER A 25 14.09 -9.20 -4.27
N ILE A 26 14.30 -8.87 -2.99
CA ILE A 26 15.65 -8.83 -2.41
C ILE A 26 16.27 -10.25 -2.36
N ALA A 27 15.48 -11.28 -2.08
CA ALA A 27 15.91 -12.67 -2.06
C ALA A 27 16.34 -13.14 -3.46
N ALA A 28 15.54 -12.84 -4.50
CA ALA A 28 15.89 -13.13 -5.89
C ALA A 28 17.18 -12.41 -6.31
N LYS A 29 17.32 -11.12 -5.99
CA LYS A 29 18.55 -10.36 -6.26
C LYS A 29 19.77 -10.85 -5.48
N LYS A 30 19.57 -11.33 -4.25
CA LYS A 30 20.64 -11.97 -3.47
C LYS A 30 21.13 -13.24 -4.17
N LYS A 31 20.22 -14.12 -4.59
CA LYS A 31 20.54 -15.35 -5.35
C LYS A 31 21.29 -15.02 -6.64
N LEU A 32 20.84 -14.01 -7.39
CA LEU A 32 21.50 -13.52 -8.59
C LEU A 32 22.92 -13.01 -8.30
N ALA A 33 23.11 -12.20 -7.26
CA ALA A 33 24.40 -11.67 -6.86
C ALA A 33 25.36 -12.76 -6.37
N GLU A 34 24.86 -13.79 -5.68
CA GLU A 34 25.64 -14.95 -5.26
C GLU A 34 26.15 -15.75 -6.45
N ASN A 35 25.28 -16.08 -7.41
CA ASN A 35 25.63 -16.80 -8.63
C ASN A 35 26.64 -16.00 -9.46
N TYR A 36 26.44 -14.68 -9.56
CA TYR A 36 27.35 -13.80 -10.30
C TYR A 36 28.73 -13.69 -9.64
N ALA A 37 28.81 -13.58 -8.32
CA ALA A 37 30.07 -13.54 -7.58
C ALA A 37 30.83 -14.85 -7.73
N GLU A 38 30.14 -15.99 -7.68
CA GLU A 38 30.78 -17.31 -7.89
C GLU A 38 31.32 -17.47 -9.32
N LEU A 39 30.55 -17.04 -10.32
CA LEU A 39 30.95 -17.06 -11.71
C LEU A 39 32.20 -16.21 -11.94
N LEU A 40 32.25 -14.98 -11.47
CA LEU A 40 33.40 -14.09 -11.61
C LEU A 40 34.61 -14.61 -10.85
N THR A 41 34.42 -15.27 -9.71
CA THR A 41 35.53 -15.91 -8.96
C THR A 41 36.14 -17.08 -9.74
N ARG A 42 35.33 -17.86 -10.45
CA ARG A 42 35.82 -18.91 -11.37
C ARG A 42 36.60 -18.31 -12.53
N MET A 43 36.03 -17.29 -13.18
CA MET A 43 36.70 -16.57 -14.28
C MET A 43 38.03 -15.93 -13.82
N GLN A 44 38.11 -15.39 -12.61
CA GLN A 44 39.35 -14.85 -12.07
C GLN A 44 40.47 -15.93 -12.02
N LYS A 45 40.16 -17.13 -11.53
CA LYS A 45 41.11 -18.23 -11.49
C LYS A 45 41.62 -18.64 -12.88
N GLU A 46 40.72 -18.64 -13.88
CA GLU A 46 41.05 -18.96 -15.27
C GLU A 46 42.00 -17.90 -15.88
N VAL A 47 41.67 -16.61 -15.67
CA VAL A 47 42.47 -15.48 -16.16
C VAL A 47 43.84 -15.45 -15.45
N ASP A 48 43.90 -15.67 -14.13
CA ASP A 48 45.14 -15.72 -13.39
C ASP A 48 46.07 -16.87 -13.91
N ALA A 49 45.49 -18.04 -14.25
CA ALA A 49 46.22 -19.14 -14.88
C ALA A 49 46.72 -18.76 -16.28
N ALA A 50 45.90 -18.08 -17.09
CA ALA A 50 46.28 -17.60 -18.42
C ALA A 50 47.38 -16.53 -18.36
N VAL A 51 47.39 -15.64 -17.37
CA VAL A 51 48.45 -14.65 -17.15
C VAL A 51 49.76 -15.37 -16.80
N ASN A 52 49.72 -16.39 -15.92
CA ASN A 52 50.90 -17.18 -15.56
C ASN A 52 51.48 -17.97 -16.75
N ALA A 53 50.62 -18.37 -17.67
CA ALA A 53 51.01 -19.03 -18.93
C ALA A 53 51.44 -18.04 -20.04
N GLY A 54 51.39 -16.73 -19.80
CA GLY A 54 51.71 -15.69 -20.78
C GLY A 54 50.65 -15.48 -21.87
N MET A 55 49.43 -16.04 -21.71
CA MET A 55 48.34 -15.96 -22.67
C MET A 55 47.36 -14.83 -22.38
N ALA A 56 47.44 -14.17 -21.23
CA ALA A 56 46.61 -13.01 -20.84
C ALA A 56 47.50 -11.93 -20.20
N THR A 57 46.96 -10.71 -20.12
CA THR A 57 47.71 -9.58 -19.56
C THR A 57 47.43 -9.38 -18.06
N LYS A 58 48.37 -8.72 -17.37
CA LYS A 58 48.15 -8.29 -15.98
C LYS A 58 46.93 -7.35 -15.85
N SER A 59 46.62 -6.56 -16.89
CA SER A 59 45.46 -5.68 -16.94
C SER A 59 44.16 -6.48 -16.91
N ASP A 60 44.08 -7.61 -17.62
CA ASP A 60 42.92 -8.49 -17.60
C ASP A 60 42.67 -9.07 -16.20
N ALA A 61 43.72 -9.53 -15.51
CA ALA A 61 43.60 -10.01 -14.13
C ALA A 61 43.13 -8.93 -13.14
N LEU A 62 43.61 -7.69 -13.31
CA LEU A 62 43.18 -6.57 -12.47
C LEU A 62 41.72 -6.18 -12.74
N SER A 63 41.30 -6.19 -14.02
CA SER A 63 39.91 -5.86 -14.42
C SER A 63 38.93 -6.86 -13.82
N ILE A 64 39.20 -8.15 -13.89
CA ILE A 64 38.32 -9.17 -13.33
C ILE A 64 38.29 -9.11 -11.80
N LYS A 65 39.43 -8.83 -11.15
CA LYS A 65 39.49 -8.65 -9.69
C LYS A 65 38.60 -7.50 -9.20
N VAL A 66 38.55 -6.41 -9.93
CA VAL A 66 37.61 -5.29 -9.63
C VAL A 66 36.19 -5.79 -9.70
N LYS A 67 35.83 -6.53 -10.76
CA LYS A 67 34.45 -7.07 -10.91
C LYS A 67 34.08 -8.08 -9.83
N VAL A 68 35.01 -8.94 -9.40
CA VAL A 68 34.81 -9.85 -8.26
C VAL A 68 34.50 -9.06 -6.97
N ASN A 69 35.25 -7.99 -6.71
CA ASN A 69 35.02 -7.16 -5.53
C ASN A 69 33.65 -6.45 -5.60
N GLU A 70 33.26 -5.94 -6.77
CA GLU A 70 31.94 -5.35 -7.00
C GLU A 70 30.82 -6.38 -6.74
N ALA A 71 30.94 -7.59 -7.27
CA ALA A 71 29.98 -8.67 -7.07
C ALA A 71 29.86 -9.10 -5.60
N ASN A 72 30.98 -9.22 -4.89
CA ASN A 72 30.97 -9.53 -3.46
C ASN A 72 30.29 -8.41 -2.64
N MET A 73 30.49 -7.15 -3.02
CA MET A 73 29.80 -6.01 -2.39
C MET A 73 28.30 -6.08 -2.65
N MET A 74 27.86 -6.41 -3.88
CA MET A 74 26.45 -6.59 -4.21
C MET A 74 25.82 -7.71 -3.38
N LYS A 75 26.49 -8.87 -3.27
CA LYS A 75 26.08 -10.00 -2.42
C LYS A 75 25.90 -9.56 -0.96
N THR A 76 26.89 -8.84 -0.40
CA THR A 76 26.82 -8.36 0.99
C THR A 76 25.65 -7.40 1.20
N LYS A 77 25.44 -6.45 0.28
CA LYS A 77 24.32 -5.50 0.33
C LYS A 77 22.98 -6.22 0.26
N ALA A 78 22.82 -7.18 -0.65
CA ALA A 78 21.58 -7.94 -0.79
C ALA A 78 21.31 -8.80 0.46
N THR A 79 22.33 -9.44 1.04
CA THR A 79 22.20 -10.22 2.28
C THR A 79 21.75 -9.36 3.45
N ASN A 80 22.38 -8.21 3.66
CA ASN A 80 21.99 -7.28 4.72
C ASN A 80 20.59 -6.69 4.47
N GLY A 81 20.28 -6.37 3.22
CA GLY A 81 18.96 -5.88 2.82
C GLY A 81 17.85 -6.89 3.11
N LEU A 82 18.10 -8.19 2.87
CA LEU A 82 17.14 -9.25 3.15
C LEU A 82 16.83 -9.35 4.66
N VAL A 83 17.87 -9.29 5.50
CA VAL A 83 17.70 -9.31 6.97
C VAL A 83 16.84 -8.13 7.41
N LEU A 84 17.15 -6.91 6.96
CA LEU A 84 16.40 -5.72 7.33
C LEU A 84 14.95 -5.74 6.83
N ALA A 85 14.73 -6.25 5.61
CA ALA A 85 13.38 -6.37 5.06
C ALA A 85 12.53 -7.39 5.86
N LYS A 86 13.11 -8.51 6.28
CA LYS A 86 12.45 -9.50 7.15
C LYS A 86 12.12 -8.91 8.52
N MET A 87 13.04 -8.15 9.12
CA MET A 87 12.78 -7.43 10.38
C MET A 87 11.62 -6.43 10.25
N LEU A 88 11.54 -5.72 9.12
CA LEU A 88 10.43 -4.79 8.85
C LEU A 88 9.09 -5.55 8.76
N LEU A 89 9.03 -6.66 8.04
CA LEU A 89 7.83 -7.48 7.97
C LEU A 89 7.44 -8.02 9.36
N CYS A 90 8.40 -8.52 10.15
CA CYS A 90 8.13 -8.98 11.52
C CYS A 90 7.51 -7.88 12.37
N LYS A 91 8.01 -6.63 12.26
CA LYS A 91 7.42 -5.47 12.94
C LYS A 91 5.97 -5.24 12.53
N GLU A 92 5.67 -5.24 11.22
CA GLU A 92 4.32 -4.97 10.72
C GLU A 92 3.31 -6.06 11.13
N ILE A 93 3.74 -7.32 11.22
CA ILE A 93 2.87 -8.43 11.65
C ILE A 93 2.91 -8.70 13.17
N GLY A 94 3.67 -7.91 13.93
CA GLY A 94 3.72 -8.00 15.40
C GLY A 94 4.56 -9.15 15.94
N LEU A 95 5.48 -9.70 15.16
CA LEU A 95 6.46 -10.70 15.62
C LEU A 95 7.71 -10.03 16.19
N ASP A 96 8.51 -10.81 16.93
CA ASP A 96 9.83 -10.33 17.36
C ASP A 96 10.71 -10.02 16.14
N LEU A 97 11.47 -8.92 16.21
CA LEU A 97 12.32 -8.47 15.10
C LEU A 97 13.37 -9.48 14.66
N ASN A 98 13.79 -10.35 15.57
CA ASN A 98 14.79 -11.38 15.30
C ASN A 98 14.15 -12.74 14.95
N SER A 99 12.84 -12.80 14.72
CA SER A 99 12.18 -14.04 14.30
C SER A 99 12.74 -14.49 12.95
N ASP A 100 13.13 -15.75 12.86
CA ASP A 100 13.55 -16.35 11.59
C ASP A 100 12.30 -16.75 10.80
N ILE A 101 11.94 -15.92 9.84
CA ILE A 101 10.80 -16.15 8.94
C ILE A 101 11.30 -16.55 7.56
N MET A 102 10.63 -17.51 6.94
CA MET A 102 10.84 -17.90 5.55
C MET A 102 9.53 -17.75 4.78
N LEU A 103 9.58 -17.02 3.67
CA LEU A 103 8.42 -16.81 2.82
C LEU A 103 8.28 -17.93 1.80
N ALA A 104 7.04 -18.21 1.38
CA ALA A 104 6.76 -19.28 0.42
C ALA A 104 7.50 -19.06 -0.92
N ASP A 105 7.52 -17.82 -1.40
CA ASP A 105 8.11 -17.45 -2.69
C ASP A 105 9.57 -16.95 -2.58
N GLU A 106 10.20 -17.01 -1.39
CA GLU A 106 11.58 -16.51 -1.17
C GLU A 106 12.61 -17.24 -2.03
N ASN A 107 12.36 -18.52 -2.34
CA ASN A 107 13.27 -19.35 -3.13
C ASN A 107 12.70 -19.68 -4.51
N ALA A 108 11.65 -19.01 -4.95
CA ALA A 108 11.09 -19.24 -6.28
C ALA A 108 12.16 -19.01 -7.36
N GLU A 109 12.15 -19.84 -8.39
CA GLU A 109 13.05 -19.66 -9.54
C GLU A 109 12.60 -18.51 -10.42
N GLU A 110 11.30 -18.36 -10.55
CA GLU A 110 10.66 -17.27 -11.29
C GLU A 110 9.67 -16.55 -10.38
N ILE A 111 9.54 -15.23 -10.54
CA ILE A 111 8.54 -14.45 -9.82
C ILE A 111 7.18 -14.75 -10.44
N PRO A 112 6.23 -15.30 -9.67
CA PRO A 112 4.91 -15.58 -10.21
C PRO A 112 4.23 -14.27 -10.62
N LEU A 113 3.87 -14.11 -11.89
CA LEU A 113 3.19 -12.93 -12.39
C LEU A 113 1.72 -12.91 -11.97
N PRO A 114 1.14 -11.72 -11.75
CA PRO A 114 -0.29 -11.60 -11.47
C PRO A 114 -1.11 -12.01 -12.70
N GLU A 115 -2.22 -12.69 -12.46
CA GLU A 115 -3.18 -12.96 -13.54
C GLU A 115 -3.91 -11.67 -13.95
N MET A 116 -4.09 -11.50 -15.26
CA MET A 116 -4.90 -10.41 -15.79
C MET A 116 -6.36 -10.65 -15.42
N ARG A 117 -6.97 -9.71 -14.69
CA ARG A 117 -8.36 -9.79 -14.24
C ARG A 117 -9.29 -9.03 -15.19
N GLU A 118 -10.55 -9.44 -15.20
CA GLU A 118 -11.59 -8.63 -15.82
C GLU A 118 -11.79 -7.33 -15.04
N LYS A 119 -11.97 -6.22 -15.78
CA LYS A 119 -12.19 -4.91 -15.18
C LYS A 119 -13.52 -4.89 -14.42
N LYS A 120 -13.48 -4.47 -13.17
CA LYS A 120 -14.66 -4.32 -12.35
C LYS A 120 -15.47 -3.09 -12.75
N ALA A 121 -16.79 -3.18 -12.71
CA ALA A 121 -17.64 -2.03 -12.95
C ALA A 121 -17.39 -0.93 -11.91
N MET A 122 -17.23 0.32 -12.36
CA MET A 122 -16.87 1.43 -11.46
C MET A 122 -17.91 1.67 -10.34
N ASP A 123 -19.19 1.43 -10.63
CA ASP A 123 -20.26 1.53 -9.62
C ASP A 123 -20.07 0.52 -8.49
N GLU A 124 -19.61 -0.69 -8.79
CA GLU A 124 -19.30 -1.72 -7.80
C GLU A 124 -18.07 -1.34 -6.98
N VAL A 125 -17.02 -0.83 -7.65
CA VAL A 125 -15.82 -0.34 -6.97
C VAL A 125 -16.20 0.75 -5.96
N LEU A 126 -16.97 1.76 -6.38
CA LEU A 126 -17.40 2.85 -5.51
C LEU A 126 -18.28 2.37 -4.34
N ALA A 127 -19.06 1.30 -4.54
CA ALA A 127 -19.90 0.72 -3.48
C ALA A 127 -19.10 -0.08 -2.45
N ASP A 128 -18.00 -0.73 -2.87
CA ASP A 128 -17.16 -1.57 -2.02
C ASP A 128 -16.15 -0.76 -1.19
N ARG A 129 -15.82 0.45 -1.62
CA ARG A 129 -14.83 1.30 -0.96
C ARG A 129 -15.32 1.84 0.39
N PRO A 130 -14.54 1.65 1.49
CA PRO A 130 -14.93 2.16 2.81
C PRO A 130 -14.94 3.69 2.88
N GLU A 131 -14.12 4.38 2.08
CA GLU A 131 -14.07 5.84 2.03
C GLU A 131 -15.37 6.45 1.46
N THR A 132 -15.85 5.95 0.33
CA THR A 132 -17.12 6.41 -0.28
C THR A 132 -18.28 6.16 0.66
N ARG A 133 -18.33 4.97 1.27
CA ARG A 133 -19.35 4.61 2.26
C ARG A 133 -19.33 5.52 3.48
N SER A 134 -18.15 5.90 3.96
CA SER A 134 -17.97 6.82 5.08
C SER A 134 -18.49 8.22 4.75
N LEU A 135 -18.17 8.74 3.56
CA LEU A 135 -18.57 10.06 3.12
C LEU A 135 -20.08 10.14 2.78
N ASP A 136 -20.65 9.08 2.19
CA ASP A 136 -22.10 8.98 1.97
C ASP A 136 -22.86 9.03 3.30
N LEU A 137 -22.41 8.27 4.30
CA LEU A 137 -22.99 8.32 5.64
C LEU A 137 -22.82 9.69 6.29
N ALA A 138 -21.68 10.35 6.11
CA ALA A 138 -21.46 11.72 6.59
C ALA A 138 -22.42 12.69 5.92
N ALA A 139 -22.59 12.65 4.61
CA ALA A 139 -23.55 13.48 3.88
C ALA A 139 -24.98 13.29 4.41
N LYS A 140 -25.40 12.02 4.62
CA LYS A 140 -26.70 11.69 5.22
C LYS A 140 -26.87 12.25 6.64
N ILE A 141 -25.81 12.21 7.46
CA ILE A 141 -25.83 12.81 8.81
C ILE A 141 -26.03 14.32 8.73
N TYR A 142 -25.34 15.01 7.82
CA TYR A 142 -25.48 16.46 7.68
C TYR A 142 -26.84 16.86 7.09
N ASP A 143 -27.45 16.03 6.25
CA ASP A 143 -28.84 16.20 5.83
C ASP A 143 -29.82 16.09 7.00
N GLN A 144 -29.60 15.18 7.95
CA GLN A 144 -30.40 15.12 9.18
C GLN A 144 -30.14 16.32 10.08
N LYS A 145 -28.92 16.86 10.17
CA LYS A 145 -28.63 18.10 10.90
C LYS A 145 -29.44 19.30 10.37
N VAL A 146 -29.67 19.35 9.04
CA VAL A 146 -30.57 20.36 8.46
C VAL A 146 -31.99 20.21 9.02
N ARG A 147 -32.48 18.96 9.16
CA ARG A 147 -33.81 18.71 9.74
C ARG A 147 -33.86 19.11 11.21
N VAL A 148 -32.81 18.81 11.97
CA VAL A 148 -32.70 19.24 13.38
C VAL A 148 -32.68 20.76 13.51
N ALA A 149 -31.91 21.47 12.66
CA ALA A 149 -31.91 22.93 12.65
C ALA A 149 -33.27 23.55 12.29
N ARG A 150 -34.06 22.91 11.42
CA ARG A 150 -35.43 23.32 11.12
C ARG A 150 -36.39 23.07 12.29
N ALA A 151 -36.16 22.03 13.09
CA ALA A 151 -36.97 21.72 14.25
C ALA A 151 -36.94 22.83 15.32
N ASP A 152 -35.90 23.68 15.34
CA ASP A 152 -35.82 24.85 16.21
C ASP A 152 -36.86 25.92 15.87
N MET A 153 -37.49 25.86 14.68
CA MET A 153 -38.59 26.72 14.26
C MET A 153 -39.97 26.14 14.64
N MET A 154 -40.04 24.91 15.12
CA MET A 154 -41.30 24.22 15.44
C MET A 154 -41.60 24.28 16.93
N PRO A 155 -42.90 24.18 17.31
CA PRO A 155 -43.29 24.03 18.69
C PRO A 155 -42.61 22.80 19.34
N LYS A 156 -42.04 23.01 20.52
CA LYS A 156 -41.43 21.92 21.33
C LYS A 156 -42.38 21.53 22.44
N VAL A 157 -42.71 20.25 22.50
CA VAL A 157 -43.57 19.69 23.57
C VAL A 157 -42.70 18.78 24.43
N ALA A 158 -42.69 19.02 25.73
CA ALA A 158 -41.99 18.21 26.71
C ALA A 158 -42.94 17.72 27.78
N LEU A 159 -42.91 16.44 28.09
CA LEU A 159 -43.53 15.85 29.27
C LEU A 159 -42.52 15.89 30.41
N THR A 160 -42.92 16.51 31.52
CA THR A 160 -42.09 16.61 32.72
C THR A 160 -42.72 15.82 33.86
N ALA A 161 -41.94 15.03 34.57
CA ALA A 161 -42.35 14.39 35.80
C ALA A 161 -41.26 14.60 36.85
N GLY A 162 -41.64 15.00 38.01
CA GLY A 162 -40.71 15.28 39.10
C GLY A 162 -41.29 14.85 40.46
N TYR A 163 -40.39 14.39 41.32
CA TYR A 163 -40.68 14.17 42.74
C TYR A 163 -39.75 15.03 43.56
N LEU A 164 -40.30 15.97 44.32
CA LEU A 164 -39.58 16.86 45.18
C LEU A 164 -39.77 16.48 46.64
N PHE A 165 -38.74 16.18 47.36
CA PHE A 165 -38.78 15.88 48.77
C PHE A 165 -38.05 16.97 49.55
N THR A 166 -38.81 17.73 50.37
CA THR A 166 -38.32 18.94 51.02
C THR A 166 -38.79 19.03 52.48
N ASN A 167 -37.99 19.75 53.29
CA ASN A 167 -38.38 20.24 54.61
C ASN A 167 -38.03 21.76 54.66
N PRO A 168 -39.00 22.65 54.91
CA PRO A 168 -40.42 22.39 55.15
C PRO A 168 -41.14 21.89 53.90
N THR A 169 -42.17 21.07 54.09
CA THR A 169 -43.04 20.65 52.97
C THR A 169 -44.03 21.74 52.65
N THR A 170 -44.32 21.91 51.33
CA THR A 170 -45.26 22.88 50.78
C THR A 170 -46.56 22.25 50.29
N SER A 171 -46.70 20.90 50.40
CA SER A 171 -47.82 20.16 49.81
C SER A 171 -49.20 20.49 50.39
N ASN A 172 -49.29 20.81 51.70
CA ASN A 172 -50.51 21.20 52.40
C ASN A 172 -50.30 22.43 53.32
N GLY A 173 -49.66 23.47 52.77
CA GLY A 173 -49.19 24.62 53.58
C GLY A 173 -47.77 24.43 54.08
N ILE A 174 -47.16 25.53 54.55
CA ILE A 174 -45.76 25.49 55.02
C ILE A 174 -45.72 24.80 56.40
N THR A 175 -45.34 23.54 56.45
CA THR A 175 -45.13 22.78 57.66
C THR A 175 -43.72 22.31 57.80
N ASN A 176 -43.13 22.49 58.99
CA ASN A 176 -41.71 22.15 59.25
C ASN A 176 -41.52 20.61 59.43
N LYS A 177 -41.90 19.86 58.38
CA LYS A 177 -41.77 18.40 58.28
C LYS A 177 -41.29 18.02 56.92
N TRP A 178 -40.61 16.86 56.81
CA TRP A 178 -40.28 16.28 55.53
C TRP A 178 -41.53 15.81 54.81
N GLY A 179 -41.69 16.22 53.57
CA GLY A 179 -42.82 15.82 52.73
C GLY A 179 -42.40 15.72 51.25
N GLY A 180 -43.02 14.79 50.54
CA GLY A 180 -42.81 14.57 49.11
C GLY A 180 -43.97 15.14 48.29
N THR A 181 -43.62 15.79 47.18
CA THR A 181 -44.62 16.29 46.21
C THR A 181 -44.28 15.68 44.84
N PHE A 182 -45.25 15.00 44.26
CA PHE A 182 -45.17 14.50 42.89
C PHE A 182 -45.82 15.49 41.94
N SER A 183 -45.16 15.84 40.84
CA SER A 183 -45.68 16.70 39.80
C SER A 183 -45.54 16.07 38.44
N VAL A 184 -46.58 16.14 37.64
CA VAL A 184 -46.57 15.80 36.21
C VAL A 184 -47.10 17.02 35.43
N GLY A 185 -46.40 17.35 34.39
CA GLY A 185 -46.78 18.52 33.57
C GLY A 185 -46.41 18.33 32.11
N VAL A 186 -47.08 19.03 31.24
CA VAL A 186 -46.77 19.17 29.83
C VAL A 186 -46.35 20.62 29.59
N ALA A 187 -45.12 20.80 29.12
CA ALA A 187 -44.60 22.11 28.73
C ALA A 187 -44.64 22.22 27.19
N VAL A 188 -45.24 23.28 26.68
CA VAL A 188 -45.26 23.60 25.24
C VAL A 188 -44.52 24.91 25.03
N ASN A 189 -43.45 24.89 24.26
CA ASN A 189 -42.66 26.08 23.91
C ASN A 189 -42.85 26.37 22.42
N VAL A 190 -43.41 27.49 22.07
CA VAL A 190 -43.64 27.95 20.70
C VAL A 190 -42.73 29.15 20.44
N PRO A 191 -41.64 28.96 19.62
CA PRO A 191 -40.76 30.06 19.25
C PRO A 191 -41.48 31.01 18.28
N ILE A 192 -41.77 32.26 18.70
CA ILE A 192 -42.44 33.26 17.86
C ILE A 192 -41.41 34.09 17.09
N PHE A 193 -40.41 34.62 17.77
CA PHE A 193 -39.34 35.41 17.14
C PHE A 193 -38.05 35.38 17.97
N HIS A 194 -36.94 35.04 17.31
CA HIS A 194 -35.58 34.95 17.90
C HIS A 194 -34.56 35.62 16.98
N GLY A 195 -34.86 36.81 16.43
CA GLY A 195 -33.92 37.59 15.63
C GLY A 195 -33.35 36.84 14.40
N MET A 196 -34.15 35.97 13.76
CA MET A 196 -33.74 35.12 12.63
C MET A 196 -32.66 34.06 12.94
N GLU A 197 -32.32 33.83 14.19
CA GLU A 197 -31.27 32.87 14.60
C GLU A 197 -31.50 31.46 14.01
N ALA A 198 -32.71 30.91 14.13
CA ALA A 198 -33.06 29.59 13.61
C ALA A 198 -32.96 29.52 12.07
N THR A 199 -33.28 30.64 11.38
CA THR A 199 -33.14 30.75 9.92
C THR A 199 -31.64 30.70 9.53
N GLN A 200 -30.78 31.42 10.24
CA GLN A 200 -29.34 31.42 9.97
C GLN A 200 -28.69 30.07 10.32
N LYS A 201 -29.11 29.44 11.43
CA LYS A 201 -28.70 28.06 11.77
C LYS A 201 -29.04 27.06 10.66
N THR A 202 -30.29 27.18 10.12
CA THR A 202 -30.72 26.32 9.01
C THR A 202 -29.92 26.58 7.74
N ARG A 203 -29.59 27.84 7.42
CA ARG A 203 -28.75 28.19 6.27
C ARG A 203 -27.34 27.62 6.43
N LYS A 204 -26.74 27.76 7.62
CA LYS A 204 -25.44 27.17 7.96
C LYS A 204 -25.47 25.66 7.79
N ALA A 205 -26.45 24.96 8.38
CA ALA A 205 -26.57 23.51 8.27
C ALA A 205 -26.74 23.05 6.81
N LYS A 206 -27.46 23.79 5.97
CA LYS A 206 -27.58 23.52 4.53
C LYS A 206 -26.26 23.67 3.79
N ALA A 207 -25.47 24.71 4.11
CA ALA A 207 -24.16 24.92 3.52
C ALA A 207 -23.18 23.78 3.92
N GLU A 208 -23.22 23.35 5.19
CA GLU A 208 -22.45 22.20 5.67
C GLU A 208 -22.87 20.90 4.95
N ALA A 209 -24.17 20.65 4.77
CA ALA A 209 -24.66 19.48 4.03
C ALA A 209 -24.22 19.51 2.55
N ALA A 210 -24.24 20.68 1.90
CA ALA A 210 -23.74 20.85 0.55
C ALA A 210 -22.24 20.56 0.45
N LEU A 211 -21.45 21.01 1.43
CA LEU A 211 -20.01 20.72 1.51
C LEU A 211 -19.74 19.21 1.54
N TYR A 212 -20.42 18.46 2.41
CA TYR A 212 -20.21 17.01 2.50
C TYR A 212 -20.68 16.25 1.26
N ARG A 213 -21.71 16.72 0.57
CA ARG A 213 -22.10 16.16 -0.74
C ARG A 213 -21.04 16.40 -1.81
N SER A 214 -20.45 17.61 -1.86
CA SER A 214 -19.34 17.90 -2.77
C SER A 214 -18.11 17.05 -2.44
N GLN A 215 -17.79 16.86 -1.16
CA GLN A 215 -16.67 15.97 -0.75
C GLN A 215 -16.92 14.52 -1.16
N TYR A 216 -18.14 14.03 -1.07
CA TYR A 216 -18.50 12.70 -1.56
C TYR A 216 -18.30 12.59 -3.08
N GLN A 217 -18.77 13.56 -3.85
CA GLN A 217 -18.56 13.59 -5.31
C GLN A 217 -17.09 13.64 -5.68
N ASP A 218 -16.32 14.53 -5.06
CA ASP A 218 -14.87 14.65 -5.27
C ASP A 218 -14.16 13.32 -4.96
N ALA A 219 -14.52 12.66 -3.86
CA ALA A 219 -13.95 11.35 -3.53
C ALA A 219 -14.30 10.28 -4.58
N CYS A 220 -15.52 10.26 -5.12
CA CYS A 220 -15.88 9.33 -6.20
C CYS A 220 -15.05 9.60 -7.47
N GLU A 221 -14.85 10.86 -7.85
CA GLU A 221 -14.04 11.25 -9.00
C GLU A 221 -12.56 10.88 -8.80
N MET A 222 -12.02 11.13 -7.61
CA MET A 222 -10.64 10.77 -7.25
C MET A 222 -10.41 9.26 -7.26
N ILE A 223 -11.35 8.47 -6.75
CA ILE A 223 -11.26 7.01 -6.78
C ILE A 223 -11.33 6.50 -8.22
N THR A 224 -12.23 7.05 -9.03
CA THR A 224 -12.33 6.70 -10.46
C THR A 224 -11.01 6.97 -11.18
N LEU A 225 -10.40 8.13 -10.93
CA LEU A 225 -9.10 8.48 -11.49
C LEU A 225 -8.01 7.51 -11.01
N GLN A 226 -7.97 7.21 -9.71
CA GLN A 226 -6.99 6.28 -9.11
C GLN A 226 -7.09 4.88 -9.72
N VAL A 227 -8.28 4.32 -9.85
CA VAL A 227 -8.48 2.99 -10.44
C VAL A 227 -8.07 2.98 -11.91
N THR A 228 -8.51 3.98 -12.69
CA THR A 228 -8.11 4.10 -14.10
C THR A 228 -6.60 4.24 -14.27
N GLN A 229 -5.94 4.99 -13.39
CA GLN A 229 -4.48 5.12 -13.39
C GLN A 229 -3.80 3.78 -13.10
N LEU A 230 -4.27 3.04 -12.08
CA LEU A 230 -3.70 1.74 -11.71
C LEU A 230 -3.94 0.68 -12.78
N GLU A 231 -5.10 0.69 -13.45
CA GLU A 231 -5.34 -0.17 -14.62
C GLU A 231 -4.33 0.08 -15.75
N LYS A 232 -4.05 1.36 -16.03
CA LYS A 232 -3.04 1.71 -17.04
C LYS A 232 -1.62 1.34 -16.60
N GLN A 233 -1.29 1.55 -15.34
CA GLN A 233 -0.01 1.10 -14.78
C GLN A 233 0.13 -0.42 -14.82
N MET A 234 -0.96 -1.17 -14.69
CA MET A 234 -0.93 -2.63 -14.81
C MET A 234 -0.65 -3.06 -16.26
N GLU A 235 -1.30 -2.44 -17.24
CA GLU A 235 -1.03 -2.67 -18.67
C GLU A 235 0.47 -2.37 -18.96
N GLU A 236 0.97 -1.22 -18.53
CA GLU A 236 2.39 -0.81 -18.65
C GLU A 236 3.35 -1.81 -17.99
N ALA A 237 3.04 -2.24 -16.76
CA ALA A 237 3.89 -3.17 -16.01
C ALA A 237 3.98 -4.53 -16.71
N MET A 238 2.89 -5.04 -17.27
CA MET A 238 2.90 -6.29 -18.02
C MET A 238 3.68 -6.18 -19.35
N GLU A 239 3.55 -5.06 -20.07
CA GLU A 239 4.38 -4.80 -21.25
C GLU A 239 5.88 -4.72 -20.88
N LYS A 240 6.20 -4.07 -19.76
CA LYS A 240 7.56 -3.98 -19.25
C LYS A 240 8.14 -5.34 -18.89
N VAL A 241 7.34 -6.25 -18.32
CA VAL A 241 7.77 -7.63 -18.05
C VAL A 241 8.12 -8.33 -19.37
N ALA A 242 7.27 -8.27 -20.37
CA ALA A 242 7.51 -8.91 -21.67
C ALA A 242 8.77 -8.36 -22.36
N MET A 243 9.00 -7.03 -22.29
CA MET A 243 10.21 -6.42 -22.83
C MET A 243 11.46 -6.83 -22.04
N ALA A 244 11.37 -6.88 -20.71
CA ALA A 244 12.49 -7.29 -19.85
C ALA A 244 12.85 -8.75 -20.05
N GLU A 245 11.88 -9.64 -20.26
CA GLU A 245 12.09 -11.05 -20.61
C GLU A 245 12.83 -11.17 -21.96
N SER A 246 12.37 -10.49 -23.00
CA SER A 246 13.03 -10.47 -24.31
C SER A 246 14.46 -9.90 -24.24
N ASN A 247 14.68 -8.88 -23.39
CA ASN A 247 16.02 -8.33 -23.16
C ASN A 247 16.92 -9.33 -22.44
N LEU A 248 16.39 -10.07 -21.46
CA LEU A 248 17.11 -11.11 -20.73
C LEU A 248 17.54 -12.24 -21.70
N ASP A 249 16.63 -12.75 -22.54
CA ASP A 249 16.95 -13.76 -23.54
C ASP A 249 18.08 -13.31 -24.48
N SER A 250 18.00 -12.06 -24.94
CA SER A 250 19.02 -11.46 -25.80
C SER A 250 20.37 -11.31 -25.10
N ALA A 251 20.36 -10.94 -23.82
CA ALA A 251 21.56 -10.80 -23.01
C ALA A 251 22.19 -12.17 -22.68
N GLU A 252 21.38 -13.20 -22.46
CA GLU A 252 21.86 -14.59 -22.24
C GLU A 252 22.54 -15.15 -23.49
N GLU A 253 21.93 -14.96 -24.67
CA GLU A 253 22.55 -15.40 -25.92
C GLU A 253 23.84 -14.64 -26.22
N ASN A 254 23.86 -13.31 -25.98
CA ASN A 254 25.08 -12.51 -26.13
C ASN A 254 26.18 -13.00 -25.16
N LEU A 255 25.83 -13.32 -23.94
CA LEU A 255 26.76 -13.87 -22.95
C LEU A 255 27.30 -15.22 -23.39
N ARG A 256 26.45 -16.12 -23.89
CA ARG A 256 26.83 -17.44 -24.42
C ARG A 256 27.82 -17.31 -25.58
N MET A 257 27.56 -16.40 -26.51
CA MET A 257 28.44 -16.12 -27.65
C MET A 257 29.81 -15.55 -27.18
N ALA A 258 29.78 -14.58 -26.25
CA ALA A 258 30.99 -13.97 -25.70
C ALA A 258 31.85 -15.00 -24.96
N ALA A 259 31.24 -15.86 -24.13
CA ALA A 259 31.94 -16.92 -23.42
C ALA A 259 32.59 -17.95 -24.36
N SER A 260 31.92 -18.33 -25.45
CA SER A 260 32.49 -19.20 -26.49
C SER A 260 33.63 -18.50 -27.25
N GLY A 261 33.46 -17.20 -27.55
CA GLY A 261 34.47 -16.42 -28.26
C GLY A 261 35.77 -16.27 -27.48
N VAL A 262 35.71 -16.11 -26.14
CA VAL A 262 36.93 -16.10 -25.29
C VAL A 262 37.68 -17.43 -25.35
N LYS A 263 36.94 -18.55 -25.25
CA LYS A 263 37.58 -19.89 -25.33
C LYS A 263 38.30 -20.13 -26.64
N ASN A 264 37.83 -19.55 -27.73
CA ASN A 264 38.40 -19.67 -29.08
C ASN A 264 39.40 -18.56 -29.40
N GLY A 265 39.68 -17.63 -28.46
CA GLY A 265 40.57 -16.49 -28.68
C GLY A 265 40.00 -15.41 -29.64
N ALA A 266 38.74 -15.47 -29.99
CA ALA A 266 38.09 -14.55 -30.92
C ALA A 266 37.55 -13.28 -30.22
N VAL A 267 37.38 -13.29 -28.88
CA VAL A 267 36.81 -12.20 -28.09
C VAL A 267 37.71 -11.94 -26.89
N THR A 268 37.88 -10.66 -26.53
CA THR A 268 38.70 -10.27 -25.36
C THR A 268 37.97 -10.53 -24.04
N THR A 269 38.74 -10.70 -22.95
CA THR A 269 38.24 -10.84 -21.59
C THR A 269 37.30 -9.66 -21.22
N ASN A 270 37.65 -8.42 -21.62
CA ASN A 270 36.84 -7.24 -21.35
C ASN A 270 35.49 -7.27 -22.06
N THR A 271 35.43 -7.78 -23.28
CA THR A 271 34.16 -7.97 -24.01
C THR A 271 33.26 -9.00 -23.30
N ALA A 272 33.83 -10.10 -22.81
CA ALA A 272 33.07 -11.07 -22.02
C ALA A 272 32.58 -10.50 -20.68
N LEU A 273 33.41 -9.72 -19.98
CA LEU A 273 32.99 -9.02 -18.76
C LEU A 273 31.85 -8.01 -19.01
N SER A 274 31.87 -7.31 -20.17
CA SER A 274 30.78 -6.43 -20.57
C SER A 274 29.49 -7.21 -20.84
N ALA A 275 29.57 -8.37 -21.51
CA ALA A 275 28.42 -9.25 -21.74
C ALA A 275 27.84 -9.79 -20.41
N HIS A 276 28.72 -10.19 -19.47
CA HIS A 276 28.28 -10.60 -18.12
C HIS A 276 27.57 -9.47 -17.36
N SER A 277 28.09 -8.24 -17.45
CA SER A 277 27.46 -7.07 -16.80
C SER A 277 26.11 -6.74 -17.43
N ALA A 278 25.98 -6.85 -18.76
CA ALA A 278 24.71 -6.64 -19.46
C ALA A 278 23.67 -7.70 -19.09
N TRP A 279 24.09 -8.97 -19.00
CA TRP A 279 23.20 -10.05 -18.54
C TRP A 279 22.75 -9.83 -17.09
N LEU A 280 23.64 -9.48 -16.17
CA LEU A 280 23.29 -9.19 -14.79
C LEU A 280 22.26 -8.07 -14.69
N GLN A 281 22.45 -7.01 -15.48
CA GLN A 281 21.53 -5.89 -15.54
C GLN A 281 20.17 -6.32 -16.09
N ALA A 282 20.12 -7.00 -17.22
CA ALA A 282 18.87 -7.48 -17.83
C ALA A 282 18.11 -8.43 -16.88
N HIS A 283 18.82 -9.33 -16.18
CA HIS A 283 18.21 -10.22 -15.21
C HIS A 283 17.64 -9.45 -13.98
N SER A 284 18.38 -8.45 -13.49
CA SER A 284 17.87 -7.58 -12.41
C SER A 284 16.64 -6.79 -12.85
N GLU A 285 16.62 -6.28 -14.09
CA GLU A 285 15.47 -5.55 -14.66
C GLU A 285 14.24 -6.45 -14.83
N TYR A 286 14.45 -7.73 -15.22
CA TYR A 286 13.37 -8.70 -15.30
C TYR A 286 12.76 -8.99 -13.91
N ILE A 287 13.59 -9.19 -12.88
CA ILE A 287 13.14 -9.33 -11.50
C ILE A 287 12.33 -8.08 -11.08
N ASP A 288 12.87 -6.88 -11.33
CA ASP A 288 12.22 -5.62 -10.96
C ASP A 288 10.87 -5.43 -11.66
N ALA A 289 10.78 -5.76 -12.95
CA ALA A 289 9.54 -5.68 -13.71
C ALA A 289 8.47 -6.63 -13.17
N GLY A 290 8.82 -7.88 -12.85
CA GLY A 290 7.89 -8.85 -12.26
C GLY A 290 7.36 -8.39 -10.88
N ILE A 291 8.25 -7.86 -10.05
CA ILE A 291 7.86 -7.29 -8.74
C ILE A 291 6.99 -6.04 -8.89
N GLU A 292 7.32 -5.15 -9.83
CA GLU A 292 6.51 -3.97 -10.13
C GLU A 292 5.09 -4.35 -10.53
N ALA A 293 4.93 -5.36 -11.41
CA ALA A 293 3.61 -5.87 -11.79
C ALA A 293 2.82 -6.41 -10.57
N ARG A 294 3.49 -7.13 -9.63
CA ARG A 294 2.88 -7.56 -8.38
C ARG A 294 2.45 -6.41 -7.49
N MET A 295 3.31 -5.39 -7.33
CA MET A 295 3.01 -4.21 -6.51
C MET A 295 1.84 -3.40 -7.07
N VAL A 296 1.79 -3.22 -8.39
CA VAL A 296 0.66 -2.56 -9.06
C VAL A 296 -0.63 -3.36 -8.87
N ASN A 297 -0.58 -4.70 -8.98
CA ASN A 297 -1.74 -5.56 -8.74
C ASN A 297 -2.27 -5.44 -7.30
N VAL A 298 -1.39 -5.43 -6.30
CA VAL A 298 -1.78 -5.23 -4.89
C VAL A 298 -2.47 -3.88 -4.70
N ASN A 299 -1.92 -2.82 -5.30
CA ASN A 299 -2.51 -1.48 -5.24
C ASN A 299 -3.85 -1.41 -5.98
N LEU A 300 -3.99 -2.12 -7.11
CA LEU A 300 -5.25 -2.20 -7.86
C LEU A 300 -6.32 -2.92 -7.05
N MET A 301 -6.01 -4.08 -6.45
CA MET A 301 -6.93 -4.80 -5.55
C MET A 301 -7.42 -3.93 -4.39
N LYS A 302 -6.53 -3.15 -3.79
CA LYS A 302 -6.90 -2.16 -2.77
C LYS A 302 -7.83 -1.08 -3.34
N ALA A 303 -7.49 -0.53 -4.50
CA ALA A 303 -8.27 0.52 -5.14
C ALA A 303 -9.68 0.04 -5.55
N GLU A 304 -9.83 -1.22 -5.92
CA GLU A 304 -11.11 -1.88 -6.22
C GLU A 304 -11.89 -2.33 -4.99
N GLY A 305 -11.31 -2.21 -3.78
CA GLY A 305 -11.95 -2.61 -2.53
C GLY A 305 -12.01 -4.14 -2.32
N GLU A 306 -11.15 -4.90 -2.98
CA GLU A 306 -11.14 -6.36 -2.92
C GLU A 306 -10.29 -6.94 -1.79
N MET A 307 -9.48 -6.13 -1.12
CA MET A 307 -8.73 -6.54 0.07
C MET A 307 -9.69 -6.75 1.26
N LYS A 308 -10.00 -8.02 1.54
CA LYS A 308 -10.89 -8.44 2.64
C LYS A 308 -10.16 -9.34 3.61
#